data_b927d20ef14417683beaa22af1ce8ff8
#
_entry.id   b927d20ef14417683beaa22af1ce8ff8
#
_cell.length_a   1.000
_cell.length_b   1.000
_cell.length_c   1.000
_cell.angle_alpha   90.00
_cell.angle_beta   90.00
_cell.angle_gamma   90.00
#
_symmetry.space_group_name_H-M   'P 1'
#
loop_
_entity.id
_entity.type
_entity.pdbx_description
1 polymer ?
#
loop_
_entity_poly.entity_id
_entity_poly.type
_entity_poly.pdbx_seq_one_letter_code
_entity_poly.pdbx_strand_id
1 'polypeptide(L)'
;MAFWGTPRHGGNSFNRLPPDQAYFDALRGYGATWVRLSYDKWQPVKRDFLLGSADTYEGLPDADLAVLRATLDRAHQAGLKVVITPLSLPGMRWSQNNQGQFDDRLWQDKRYWSQAAAFWRDMARELKSHPAIAAYNLINEPAPEKQGGLAEHAELGQMQQWYAQVQGGARDLPLLYRQLIAAIREEDTDTPIMVDAGWYAGADAFGYWSAPLEDPRVLYSVHMYEPYAATSAPNMARKQPIAYPGPVSFAGQTQLWDGRRVEGYLRQPLAWAEAMGLPLSRLVVGEFGCMRRLPGCRQYLEDVLVVLDRNRLHWAFYSFREDNWDGMDYELGTAKVPWRYWQAVEQGAPDPLARKATVEFEPIRRRLNPD
;
A
#
# COMPACT_ATOMS: atom_id res chain seq x y z
N MET A 1 2.05 18.25 6.56
CA MET A 1 3.05 17.50 7.38
C MET A 1 2.71 17.42 8.87
N ALA A 2 1.91 18.31 9.46
CA ALA A 2 1.62 18.29 10.91
C ALA A 2 1.07 16.94 11.42
N PHE A 3 0.17 16.29 10.67
CA PHE A 3 -0.33 14.95 11.02
C PHE A 3 0.81 13.92 11.14
N TRP A 4 1.81 13.96 10.27
CA TRP A 4 2.94 13.04 10.19
C TRP A 4 4.12 13.41 11.10
N GLY A 5 3.97 14.41 11.97
CA GLY A 5 5.01 14.83 12.91
C GLY A 5 5.25 13.86 14.08
N THR A 6 4.34 12.91 14.32
CA THR A 6 4.47 11.83 15.31
C THR A 6 4.07 10.51 14.66
N PRO A 7 4.57 9.35 15.15
CA PRO A 7 4.21 8.05 14.59
C PRO A 7 2.69 7.89 14.45
N ARG A 8 2.24 7.38 13.29
CA ARG A 8 0.83 7.18 12.97
C ARG A 8 0.60 5.74 12.57
N HIS A 9 -0.38 5.12 13.19
CA HIS A 9 -0.71 3.73 13.01
C HIS A 9 -2.09 3.59 12.40
N GLY A 10 -2.22 2.73 11.38
CA GLY A 10 -3.44 2.58 10.61
C GLY A 10 -3.61 1.19 10.02
N GLY A 11 -4.63 1.04 9.19
CA GLY A 11 -4.90 -0.17 8.43
C GLY A 11 -5.19 0.11 6.97
N ASN A 12 -5.11 -0.92 6.15
CA ASN A 12 -5.47 -0.86 4.74
C ASN A 12 -6.91 -1.30 4.51
N SER A 13 -7.59 -0.66 3.56
CA SER A 13 -8.90 -0.99 3.05
C SER A 13 -8.87 -1.05 1.53
N PHE A 14 -8.92 -2.28 0.99
CA PHE A 14 -8.92 -2.56 -0.45
C PHE A 14 -10.17 -3.38 -0.82
N ASN A 15 -11.30 -2.99 -0.24
CA ASN A 15 -12.57 -3.68 -0.33
C ASN A 15 -13.27 -3.40 -1.67
N ARG A 16 -14.18 -4.29 -2.08
CA ARG A 16 -15.06 -4.10 -3.26
C ARG A 16 -16.17 -3.11 -2.99
N LEU A 17 -16.61 -3.03 -1.74
CA LEU A 17 -17.62 -2.08 -1.32
C LEU A 17 -16.96 -0.88 -0.64
N PRO A 18 -17.42 0.34 -0.90
CA PRO A 18 -17.00 1.50 -0.12
C PRO A 18 -17.24 1.25 1.37
N PRO A 19 -16.23 1.42 2.25
CA PRO A 19 -16.41 1.24 3.68
C PRO A 19 -17.54 2.12 4.23
N ASP A 20 -18.36 1.54 5.09
CA ASP A 20 -19.44 2.22 5.79
C ASP A 20 -18.95 2.87 7.10
N GLN A 21 -19.85 3.58 7.81
CA GLN A 21 -19.53 4.21 9.08
C GLN A 21 -19.07 3.19 10.13
N ALA A 22 -19.71 2.02 10.19
CA ALA A 22 -19.39 0.98 11.17
C ALA A 22 -17.97 0.41 10.98
N TYR A 23 -17.49 0.33 9.73
CA TYR A 23 -16.11 -0.04 9.42
C TYR A 23 -15.11 0.96 10.03
N PHE A 24 -15.33 2.26 9.78
CA PHE A 24 -14.42 3.31 10.27
C PHE A 24 -14.48 3.44 11.80
N ASP A 25 -15.66 3.37 12.39
CA ASP A 25 -15.85 3.42 13.85
C ASP A 25 -15.14 2.24 14.53
N ALA A 26 -15.20 1.04 13.94
CA ALA A 26 -14.52 -0.12 14.46
C ALA A 26 -12.99 0.00 14.36
N LEU A 27 -12.46 0.45 13.22
CA LEU A 27 -11.03 0.68 13.04
C LEU A 27 -10.52 1.74 14.01
N ARG A 28 -11.27 2.84 14.17
CA ARG A 28 -10.98 3.90 15.15
C ARG A 28 -11.05 3.37 16.58
N GLY A 29 -12.03 2.52 16.88
CA GLY A 29 -12.20 1.89 18.20
C GLY A 29 -11.01 1.02 18.63
N TYR A 30 -10.25 0.49 17.69
CA TYR A 30 -8.97 -0.18 17.97
C TYR A 30 -7.80 0.78 18.16
N GLY A 31 -8.00 2.09 17.96
CA GLY A 31 -6.96 3.11 18.16
C GLY A 31 -6.27 3.58 16.87
N ALA A 32 -6.64 3.07 15.71
CA ALA A 32 -6.10 3.55 14.45
C ALA A 32 -6.32 5.06 14.28
N THR A 33 -5.38 5.73 13.65
CA THR A 33 -5.44 7.17 13.36
C THR A 33 -5.65 7.48 11.90
N TRP A 34 -5.43 6.51 11.02
CA TRP A 34 -5.58 6.64 9.58
C TRP A 34 -5.90 5.31 8.90
N VAL A 35 -6.39 5.40 7.68
CA VAL A 35 -6.61 4.27 6.78
C VAL A 35 -5.99 4.59 5.42
N ARG A 36 -5.28 3.61 4.85
CA ARG A 36 -4.83 3.64 3.45
C ARG A 36 -5.93 3.00 2.62
N LEU A 37 -6.54 3.79 1.76
CA LEU A 37 -7.78 3.48 1.06
C LEU A 37 -7.54 3.36 -0.44
N SER A 38 -7.80 2.17 -1.00
CA SER A 38 -7.96 1.97 -2.43
C SER A 38 -9.44 1.82 -2.80
N TYR A 39 -9.79 2.33 -3.95
CA TYR A 39 -11.15 2.39 -4.47
C TYR A 39 -11.32 1.63 -5.81
N ASP A 40 -10.26 1.08 -6.35
CA ASP A 40 -10.26 0.49 -7.72
C ASP A 40 -11.18 -0.72 -7.87
N LYS A 41 -11.58 -1.35 -6.76
CA LYS A 41 -12.53 -2.46 -6.74
C LYS A 41 -14.00 -2.02 -6.67
N TRP A 42 -14.26 -0.73 -6.43
CA TRP A 42 -15.62 -0.23 -6.32
C TRP A 42 -16.32 -0.24 -7.67
N GLN A 43 -17.66 -0.31 -7.65
CA GLN A 43 -18.46 -0.34 -8.86
C GLN A 43 -18.33 0.99 -9.63
N PRO A 44 -17.71 1.02 -10.82
CA PRO A 44 -17.53 2.24 -11.60
C PRO A 44 -18.75 2.54 -12.47
N VAL A 45 -18.92 3.81 -12.85
CA VAL A 45 -19.93 4.20 -13.87
C VAL A 45 -19.48 3.88 -15.31
N LYS A 46 -18.16 3.79 -15.53
CA LYS A 46 -17.58 3.34 -16.81
C LYS A 46 -16.83 2.02 -16.58
N ARG A 47 -15.57 1.92 -16.99
CA ARG A 47 -14.77 0.71 -16.87
C ARG A 47 -13.91 0.68 -15.60
N ASP A 48 -13.29 1.79 -15.27
CA ASP A 48 -12.33 1.90 -14.16
C ASP A 48 -12.78 3.02 -13.23
N PHE A 49 -12.96 2.74 -11.95
CA PHE A 49 -13.47 3.70 -10.97
C PHE A 49 -12.57 4.94 -10.89
N LEU A 50 -13.14 6.13 -10.88
CA LEU A 50 -12.52 7.45 -10.96
C LEU A 50 -11.70 7.74 -12.22
N LEU A 51 -11.16 6.74 -12.89
CA LEU A 51 -10.45 6.92 -14.15
C LEU A 51 -11.38 7.01 -15.37
N GLY A 52 -12.59 6.47 -15.24
CA GLY A 52 -13.43 6.20 -16.39
C GLY A 52 -12.84 5.10 -17.29
N SER A 53 -11.61 5.28 -17.77
CA SER A 53 -10.83 4.26 -18.45
C SER A 53 -9.32 4.48 -18.29
N ALA A 54 -8.60 3.41 -17.90
CA ALA A 54 -7.14 3.40 -17.89
C ALA A 54 -6.51 3.38 -19.30
N ASP A 55 -7.31 3.18 -20.35
CA ASP A 55 -6.84 3.24 -21.74
C ASP A 55 -6.74 4.70 -22.24
N THR A 56 -7.67 5.55 -21.78
CA THR A 56 -7.70 6.99 -22.14
C THR A 56 -8.42 7.75 -21.02
N TYR A 57 -7.69 8.61 -20.34
CA TYR A 57 -8.26 9.48 -19.31
C TYR A 57 -8.93 10.72 -19.92
N GLU A 58 -10.20 10.95 -19.58
CA GLU A 58 -11.02 12.06 -20.10
C GLU A 58 -11.57 12.97 -18.99
N GLY A 59 -11.23 12.70 -17.73
CA GLY A 59 -11.74 13.41 -16.56
C GLY A 59 -12.36 12.47 -15.54
N LEU A 60 -12.51 12.96 -14.29
CA LEU A 60 -13.14 12.20 -13.20
C LEU A 60 -14.65 12.05 -13.45
N PRO A 61 -15.22 10.83 -13.41
CA PRO A 61 -16.68 10.65 -13.44
C PRO A 61 -17.31 11.21 -12.15
N ASP A 62 -18.27 12.13 -12.27
CA ASP A 62 -18.90 12.81 -11.14
C ASP A 62 -19.52 11.85 -10.13
N ALA A 63 -20.17 10.79 -10.60
CA ALA A 63 -20.81 9.83 -9.71
C ALA A 63 -19.80 9.01 -8.91
N ASP A 64 -18.67 8.61 -9.51
CA ASP A 64 -17.59 7.93 -8.80
C ASP A 64 -16.97 8.86 -7.75
N LEU A 65 -16.75 10.13 -8.12
CA LEU A 65 -16.23 11.16 -7.21
C LEU A 65 -17.17 11.41 -6.02
N ALA A 66 -18.48 11.41 -6.25
CA ALA A 66 -19.47 11.55 -5.18
C ALA A 66 -19.40 10.39 -4.17
N VAL A 67 -19.21 9.15 -4.66
CA VAL A 67 -19.04 7.96 -3.78
C VAL A 67 -17.74 8.07 -2.97
N LEU A 68 -16.64 8.50 -3.58
CA LEU A 68 -15.38 8.72 -2.87
C LEU A 68 -15.54 9.78 -1.78
N ARG A 69 -16.12 10.94 -2.09
CA ARG A 69 -16.34 12.01 -1.11
C ARG A 69 -17.19 11.56 0.06
N ALA A 70 -18.31 10.86 -0.20
CA ALA A 70 -19.15 10.31 0.87
C ALA A 70 -18.39 9.32 1.76
N THR A 71 -17.45 8.55 1.20
CA THR A 71 -16.60 7.63 1.97
C THR A 71 -15.58 8.40 2.83
N LEU A 72 -14.98 9.46 2.28
CA LEU A 72 -14.08 10.35 3.03
C LEU A 72 -14.79 11.06 4.18
N ASP A 73 -16.06 11.49 3.97
CA ASP A 73 -16.88 12.08 5.02
C ASP A 73 -17.10 11.12 6.19
N ARG A 74 -17.42 9.84 5.91
CA ARG A 74 -17.55 8.80 6.94
C ARG A 74 -16.27 8.59 7.73
N ALA A 75 -15.11 8.52 7.04
CA ALA A 75 -13.82 8.41 7.71
C ALA A 75 -13.55 9.63 8.62
N HIS A 76 -13.86 10.83 8.15
CA HIS A 76 -13.75 12.06 8.93
C HIS A 76 -14.65 12.04 10.16
N GLN A 77 -15.92 11.63 10.03
CA GLN A 77 -16.86 11.49 11.14
C GLN A 77 -16.36 10.53 12.22
N ALA A 78 -15.69 9.44 11.82
CA ALA A 78 -15.04 8.51 12.74
C ALA A 78 -13.73 9.07 13.37
N GLY A 79 -13.27 10.26 12.95
CA GLY A 79 -12.00 10.85 13.41
C GLY A 79 -10.75 10.20 12.80
N LEU A 80 -10.89 9.54 11.66
CA LEU A 80 -9.78 8.95 10.91
C LEU A 80 -9.30 9.88 9.80
N LYS A 81 -8.00 9.82 9.53
CA LYS A 81 -7.40 10.37 8.31
C LYS A 81 -7.33 9.31 7.23
N VAL A 82 -7.27 9.75 5.97
CA VAL A 82 -7.23 8.86 4.80
C VAL A 82 -6.01 9.19 3.95
N VAL A 83 -5.28 8.17 3.58
CA VAL A 83 -4.33 8.19 2.46
C VAL A 83 -4.98 7.47 1.29
N ILE A 84 -5.23 8.21 0.22
CA ILE A 84 -5.82 7.64 -1.00
C ILE A 84 -4.72 7.01 -1.83
N THR A 85 -4.94 5.78 -2.30
CA THR A 85 -4.00 5.08 -3.18
C THR A 85 -4.72 4.39 -4.33
N PRO A 86 -4.44 4.73 -5.60
CA PRO A 86 -4.93 4.00 -6.74
C PRO A 86 -4.11 2.72 -6.98
N LEU A 87 -4.79 1.65 -7.39
CA LEU A 87 -4.16 0.45 -7.96
C LEU A 87 -3.98 0.58 -9.47
N SER A 88 -4.76 1.45 -10.09
CA SER A 88 -4.73 1.72 -11.54
C SER A 88 -4.43 3.18 -11.81
N LEU A 89 -3.66 3.43 -12.86
CA LEU A 89 -3.46 4.73 -13.50
C LEU A 89 -3.64 4.59 -15.01
N PRO A 90 -3.77 5.69 -15.76
CA PRO A 90 -3.73 5.61 -17.22
C PRO A 90 -2.50 4.84 -17.71
N GLY A 91 -2.72 3.79 -18.51
CA GLY A 91 -1.66 2.89 -18.98
C GLY A 91 -1.15 1.86 -17.97
N MET A 92 -1.78 1.77 -16.80
CA MET A 92 -1.46 0.77 -15.77
C MET A 92 -2.76 0.33 -15.09
N ARG A 93 -3.52 -0.53 -15.74
CA ARG A 93 -4.73 -1.13 -15.13
C ARG A 93 -4.33 -2.26 -14.21
N TRP A 94 -4.86 -2.25 -12.99
CA TRP A 94 -4.61 -3.31 -12.04
C TRP A 94 -5.03 -4.68 -12.59
N SER A 95 -4.18 -5.70 -12.37
CA SER A 95 -4.29 -7.00 -13.03
C SER A 95 -5.64 -7.70 -12.77
N GLN A 96 -6.23 -7.58 -11.59
CA GLN A 96 -7.54 -8.18 -11.30
C GLN A 96 -8.67 -7.51 -12.10
N ASN A 97 -8.54 -6.24 -12.45
CA ASN A 97 -9.45 -5.53 -13.36
C ASN A 97 -9.06 -5.69 -14.83
N ASN A 98 -7.98 -6.42 -15.11
CA ASN A 98 -7.41 -6.64 -16.44
C ASN A 98 -7.27 -8.13 -16.80
N GLN A 99 -8.22 -8.96 -16.32
CA GLN A 99 -8.24 -10.41 -16.59
C GLN A 99 -6.95 -11.13 -16.15
N GLY A 100 -6.31 -10.65 -15.10
CA GLY A 100 -5.05 -11.19 -14.59
C GLY A 100 -3.80 -10.75 -15.37
N GLN A 101 -3.96 -9.94 -16.43
CA GLN A 101 -2.83 -9.50 -17.27
C GLN A 101 -2.16 -8.26 -16.67
N PHE A 102 -0.83 -8.25 -16.70
CA PHE A 102 -0.03 -7.09 -16.34
C PHE A 102 -0.11 -6.02 -17.44
N ASP A 103 -0.48 -4.80 -17.06
CA ASP A 103 -0.54 -3.64 -17.96
C ASP A 103 0.67 -2.75 -17.67
N ASP A 104 1.63 -2.71 -18.57
CA ASP A 104 2.90 -2.00 -18.42
C ASP A 104 3.05 -0.80 -19.36
N ARG A 105 1.97 -0.37 -20.02
CA ARG A 105 1.98 0.76 -20.97
C ARG A 105 2.49 2.05 -20.33
N LEU A 106 2.21 2.28 -19.06
CA LEU A 106 2.73 3.43 -18.29
C LEU A 106 4.27 3.44 -18.28
N TRP A 107 4.89 2.24 -18.29
CA TRP A 107 6.34 2.04 -18.26
C TRP A 107 6.97 1.94 -19.67
N GLN A 108 6.19 2.13 -20.71
CA GLN A 108 6.65 2.08 -22.10
C GLN A 108 6.44 3.41 -22.84
N ASP A 109 5.39 4.17 -22.48
CA ASP A 109 4.96 5.34 -23.23
C ASP A 109 4.58 6.51 -22.33
N LYS A 110 5.37 7.58 -22.38
CA LYS A 110 5.16 8.80 -21.59
C LYS A 110 3.87 9.55 -21.90
N ARG A 111 3.12 9.20 -22.94
CA ARG A 111 1.77 9.74 -23.14
C ARG A 111 0.85 9.39 -21.98
N TYR A 112 1.02 8.21 -21.38
CA TYR A 112 0.29 7.81 -20.18
C TYR A 112 0.72 8.61 -18.93
N TRP A 113 1.98 9.05 -18.86
CA TRP A 113 2.44 9.95 -17.80
C TRP A 113 1.67 11.28 -17.80
N SER A 114 1.44 11.84 -18.98
CA SER A 114 0.66 13.09 -19.12
C SER A 114 -0.80 12.88 -18.70
N GLN A 115 -1.38 11.75 -19.02
CA GLN A 115 -2.75 11.39 -18.58
C GLN A 115 -2.81 11.14 -17.07
N ALA A 116 -1.82 10.44 -16.49
CA ALA A 116 -1.72 10.24 -15.05
C ALA A 116 -1.52 11.58 -14.30
N ALA A 117 -0.75 12.50 -14.86
CA ALA A 117 -0.59 13.85 -14.32
C ALA A 117 -1.91 14.63 -14.36
N ALA A 118 -2.68 14.54 -15.46
CA ALA A 118 -4.01 15.13 -15.55
C ALA A 118 -4.98 14.55 -14.52
N PHE A 119 -4.99 13.21 -14.36
CA PHE A 119 -5.78 12.53 -13.34
C PHE A 119 -5.45 13.05 -11.92
N TRP A 120 -4.17 13.13 -11.56
CA TRP A 120 -3.79 13.60 -10.24
C TRP A 120 -4.03 15.10 -10.03
N ARG A 121 -3.94 15.92 -11.07
CA ARG A 121 -4.34 17.33 -11.01
C ARG A 121 -5.83 17.44 -10.70
N ASP A 122 -6.67 16.69 -11.39
CA ASP A 122 -8.12 16.70 -11.16
C ASP A 122 -8.46 16.16 -9.76
N MET A 123 -7.84 15.06 -9.33
CA MET A 123 -8.00 14.55 -7.96
C MET A 123 -7.60 15.60 -6.90
N ALA A 124 -6.47 16.26 -7.09
CA ALA A 124 -6.01 17.31 -6.17
C ALA A 124 -6.99 18.49 -6.11
N ARG A 125 -7.51 18.95 -7.28
CA ARG A 125 -8.52 20.01 -7.35
C ARG A 125 -9.77 19.67 -6.55
N GLU A 126 -10.25 18.43 -6.68
CA GLU A 126 -11.49 17.96 -6.10
C GLU A 126 -11.39 17.63 -4.61
N LEU A 127 -10.19 17.29 -4.13
CA LEU A 127 -9.99 16.79 -2.78
C LEU A 127 -9.15 17.69 -1.88
N LYS A 128 -8.52 18.74 -2.43
CA LYS A 128 -7.79 19.72 -1.62
C LYS A 128 -8.69 20.26 -0.50
N SER A 129 -8.12 20.40 0.67
CA SER A 129 -8.84 20.87 1.88
C SER A 129 -9.90 19.90 2.43
N HIS A 130 -10.08 18.70 1.87
CA HIS A 130 -10.97 17.72 2.50
C HIS A 130 -10.38 17.28 3.85
N PRO A 131 -11.13 17.42 4.96
CA PRO A 131 -10.56 17.26 6.31
C PRO A 131 -10.08 15.83 6.61
N ALA A 132 -10.57 14.83 5.91
CA ALA A 132 -10.09 13.46 6.04
C ALA A 132 -8.71 13.23 5.39
N ILE A 133 -8.36 13.95 4.32
CA ILE A 133 -7.15 13.64 3.54
C ILE A 133 -5.89 13.94 4.36
N ALA A 134 -5.02 12.94 4.47
CA ALA A 134 -3.70 13.05 5.10
C ALA A 134 -2.54 13.01 4.10
N ALA A 135 -2.71 12.33 2.98
CA ALA A 135 -1.76 12.28 1.87
C ALA A 135 -2.41 11.70 0.59
N TYR A 136 -1.79 11.97 -0.55
CA TYR A 136 -2.00 11.29 -1.82
C TYR A 136 -0.87 10.29 -2.05
N ASN A 137 -1.18 8.99 -2.04
CA ASN A 137 -0.24 7.94 -2.41
C ASN A 137 -0.36 7.71 -3.92
N LEU A 138 0.65 8.12 -4.67
CA LEU A 138 0.50 8.37 -6.11
C LEU A 138 0.28 7.12 -6.95
N ILE A 139 0.86 6.00 -6.56
CA ILE A 139 0.74 4.68 -7.21
C ILE A 139 0.92 3.63 -6.12
N ASN A 140 0.02 2.64 -6.06
CA ASN A 140 0.25 1.45 -5.26
C ASN A 140 1.23 0.53 -5.98
N GLU A 141 2.29 0.15 -5.29
CA GLU A 141 3.19 -0.92 -5.71
C GLU A 141 3.69 -0.82 -7.17
N PRO A 142 4.33 0.30 -7.57
CA PRO A 142 4.87 0.43 -8.91
C PRO A 142 5.99 -0.61 -9.14
N ALA A 143 6.03 -1.18 -10.34
CA ALA A 143 7.07 -2.14 -10.71
C ALA A 143 7.63 -1.85 -12.11
N PRO A 144 8.27 -0.67 -12.33
CA PRO A 144 8.89 -0.35 -13.62
C PRO A 144 10.04 -1.30 -13.97
N GLU A 145 10.62 -1.96 -12.98
CA GLU A 145 11.70 -2.95 -13.11
C GLU A 145 11.20 -4.25 -13.74
N LYS A 146 9.96 -4.63 -13.43
CA LYS A 146 9.34 -5.82 -13.99
C LYS A 146 9.29 -5.71 -15.51
N GLN A 147 9.76 -6.71 -16.21
CA GLN A 147 9.99 -6.68 -17.66
C GLN A 147 11.01 -5.61 -18.11
N GLY A 148 11.65 -4.90 -17.17
CA GLY A 148 12.68 -3.88 -17.42
C GLY A 148 14.12 -4.42 -17.33
N GLY A 149 14.28 -5.71 -17.02
CA GLY A 149 15.60 -6.36 -16.97
C GLY A 149 16.31 -6.29 -15.61
N LEU A 150 15.70 -5.72 -14.57
CA LEU A 150 16.23 -5.81 -13.20
C LEU A 150 15.51 -6.95 -12.45
N ALA A 151 16.28 -7.80 -11.78
CA ALA A 151 15.72 -8.83 -10.92
C ALA A 151 15.17 -8.22 -9.61
N GLU A 152 14.14 -8.84 -9.05
CA GLU A 152 13.69 -8.54 -7.70
C GLU A 152 14.79 -8.88 -6.68
N HIS A 153 14.97 -8.05 -5.66
CA HIS A 153 16.04 -8.16 -4.68
C HIS A 153 17.46 -8.17 -5.27
N ALA A 154 17.68 -7.47 -6.40
CA ALA A 154 19.00 -7.32 -7.00
C ALA A 154 19.97 -6.59 -6.04
N GLU A 155 21.25 -6.89 -6.19
CA GLU A 155 22.31 -6.20 -5.46
C GLU A 155 22.33 -4.69 -5.83
N LEU A 156 22.73 -3.84 -4.88
CA LEU A 156 22.72 -2.38 -5.04
C LEU A 156 23.45 -1.92 -6.32
N GLY A 157 24.59 -2.51 -6.65
CA GLY A 157 25.33 -2.17 -7.86
C GLY A 157 24.57 -2.50 -9.16
N GLN A 158 23.79 -3.59 -9.15
CA GLN A 158 22.94 -3.96 -10.29
C GLN A 158 21.77 -2.99 -10.43
N MET A 159 21.15 -2.59 -9.31
CA MET A 159 20.08 -1.58 -9.29
C MET A 159 20.56 -0.25 -9.86
N GLN A 160 21.72 0.24 -9.44
CA GLN A 160 22.31 1.49 -9.91
C GLN A 160 22.66 1.43 -11.39
N GLN A 161 23.25 0.30 -11.85
CA GLN A 161 23.57 0.10 -13.26
C GLN A 161 22.31 0.07 -14.13
N TRP A 162 21.26 -0.62 -13.67
CA TRP A 162 19.98 -0.64 -14.36
C TRP A 162 19.37 0.74 -14.44
N TYR A 163 19.33 1.49 -13.32
CA TYR A 163 18.76 2.82 -13.29
C TYR A 163 19.47 3.78 -14.23
N ALA A 164 20.80 3.73 -14.32
CA ALA A 164 21.57 4.53 -15.28
C ALA A 164 21.16 4.29 -16.74
N GLN A 165 20.64 3.09 -17.08
CA GLN A 165 20.15 2.78 -18.42
C GLN A 165 18.73 3.29 -18.69
N VAL A 166 17.88 3.35 -17.66
CA VAL A 166 16.46 3.73 -17.81
C VAL A 166 16.18 5.18 -17.42
N GLN A 167 17.16 5.87 -16.82
CA GLN A 167 17.05 7.27 -16.40
C GLN A 167 16.64 8.17 -17.57
N GLY A 168 15.66 9.02 -17.37
CA GLY A 168 15.06 9.87 -18.41
C GLY A 168 14.11 9.12 -19.35
N GLY A 169 14.03 7.79 -19.28
CA GLY A 169 13.09 6.97 -20.06
C GLY A 169 11.72 6.80 -19.39
N ALA A 170 10.88 5.94 -19.96
CA ALA A 170 9.53 5.69 -19.42
C ALA A 170 9.52 4.79 -18.17
N ARG A 171 10.66 4.21 -17.79
CA ARG A 171 10.84 3.41 -16.56
C ARG A 171 11.50 4.17 -15.42
N ASP A 172 11.73 5.47 -15.59
CA ASP A 172 12.29 6.36 -14.57
C ASP A 172 11.21 6.74 -13.54
N LEU A 173 11.06 5.91 -12.51
CA LEU A 173 10.05 6.11 -11.46
C LEU A 173 10.21 7.44 -10.71
N PRO A 174 11.42 7.86 -10.25
CA PRO A 174 11.61 9.18 -9.67
C PRO A 174 11.17 10.33 -10.57
N LEU A 175 11.44 10.24 -11.89
CA LEU A 175 11.03 11.26 -12.84
C LEU A 175 9.51 11.30 -13.04
N LEU A 176 8.86 10.15 -13.11
CA LEU A 176 7.39 10.08 -13.13
C LEU A 176 6.80 10.75 -11.90
N TYR A 177 7.29 10.43 -10.70
CA TYR A 177 6.81 11.06 -9.47
C TYR A 177 6.97 12.57 -9.48
N ARG A 178 8.10 13.12 -9.96
CA ARG A 178 8.28 14.58 -10.14
C ARG A 178 7.19 15.18 -11.01
N GLN A 179 6.85 14.52 -12.12
CA GLN A 179 5.81 15.00 -13.03
C GLN A 179 4.42 14.99 -12.37
N LEU A 180 4.08 13.91 -11.65
CA LEU A 180 2.79 13.80 -10.95
C LEU A 180 2.70 14.83 -9.81
N ILE A 181 3.75 15.01 -9.04
CA ILE A 181 3.82 16.00 -7.96
C ILE A 181 3.65 17.40 -8.53
N ALA A 182 4.34 17.75 -9.61
CA ALA A 182 4.21 19.06 -10.26
C ALA A 182 2.74 19.34 -10.65
N ALA A 183 2.05 18.37 -11.24
CA ALA A 183 0.64 18.51 -11.61
C ALA A 183 -0.29 18.68 -10.38
N ILE A 184 -0.03 17.95 -9.29
CA ILE A 184 -0.77 18.13 -8.02
C ILE A 184 -0.56 19.53 -7.46
N ARG A 185 0.68 20.02 -7.47
CA ARG A 185 1.04 21.31 -6.89
C ARG A 185 0.47 22.52 -7.64
N GLU A 186 0.00 22.34 -8.88
CA GLU A 186 -0.80 23.35 -9.57
C GLU A 186 -2.13 23.64 -8.86
N GLU A 187 -2.68 22.65 -8.13
CA GLU A 187 -3.98 22.75 -7.48
C GLU A 187 -3.89 22.70 -5.93
N ASP A 188 -2.99 21.91 -5.39
CA ASP A 188 -2.88 21.64 -3.96
C ASP A 188 -1.42 21.70 -3.50
N THR A 189 -1.06 22.83 -2.86
CA THR A 189 0.29 23.10 -2.38
C THR A 189 0.59 22.46 -1.01
N ASP A 190 -0.42 21.96 -0.28
CA ASP A 190 -0.31 21.68 1.14
C ASP A 190 -0.42 20.18 1.51
N THR A 191 -1.24 19.43 0.79
CA THR A 191 -1.43 18.01 1.09
C THR A 191 -0.13 17.23 0.89
N PRO A 192 0.30 16.42 1.88
CA PRO A 192 1.44 15.53 1.73
C PRO A 192 1.27 14.54 0.57
N ILE A 193 2.39 14.19 -0.04
CA ILE A 193 2.47 13.17 -1.09
C ILE A 193 3.12 11.93 -0.49
N MET A 194 2.60 10.75 -0.77
CA MET A 194 3.23 9.48 -0.46
C MET A 194 3.66 8.79 -1.76
N VAL A 195 4.88 8.28 -1.79
CA VAL A 195 5.42 7.56 -2.95
C VAL A 195 5.91 6.19 -2.50
N ASP A 196 5.44 5.17 -3.17
CA ASP A 196 5.91 3.81 -2.96
C ASP A 196 7.23 3.58 -3.72
N ALA A 197 8.14 2.79 -3.14
CA ALA A 197 9.34 2.33 -3.82
C ALA A 197 9.00 1.46 -5.04
N GLY A 198 9.96 1.22 -5.91
CA GLY A 198 9.84 0.25 -7.00
C GLY A 198 9.66 -1.19 -6.51
N TRP A 199 9.65 -2.15 -7.43
CA TRP A 199 9.48 -3.58 -7.12
C TRP A 199 8.39 -3.84 -6.07
N TYR A 200 7.14 -3.38 -6.38
CA TYR A 200 5.99 -3.57 -5.48
C TYR A 200 6.19 -2.94 -4.09
N ALA A 201 6.83 -1.77 -4.03
CA ALA A 201 7.21 -1.08 -2.79
C ALA A 201 8.20 -1.87 -1.92
N GLY A 202 9.08 -2.67 -2.52
CA GLY A 202 10.08 -3.45 -1.80
C GLY A 202 10.97 -2.58 -0.91
N ALA A 203 11.31 -3.07 0.29
CA ALA A 203 12.12 -2.32 1.24
C ALA A 203 13.55 -2.04 0.74
N ASP A 204 14.04 -2.83 -0.20
CA ASP A 204 15.33 -2.67 -0.87
C ASP A 204 15.29 -1.77 -2.12
N ALA A 205 14.09 -1.45 -2.62
CA ALA A 205 13.94 -0.82 -3.93
C ALA A 205 14.24 0.69 -3.97
N PHE A 206 14.48 1.35 -2.84
CA PHE A 206 15.06 2.70 -2.85
C PHE A 206 16.56 2.74 -3.18
N GLY A 207 17.21 1.59 -3.29
CA GLY A 207 18.65 1.51 -3.51
C GLY A 207 19.18 2.21 -4.75
N TYR A 208 18.38 2.34 -5.83
CA TYR A 208 18.79 3.07 -7.04
C TYR A 208 18.46 4.57 -7.00
N TRP A 209 17.74 5.07 -5.98
CA TRP A 209 17.42 6.48 -5.87
C TRP A 209 18.62 7.24 -5.31
N SER A 210 19.26 8.04 -6.16
CA SER A 210 20.46 8.81 -5.79
C SER A 210 20.16 10.11 -5.04
N ALA A 211 18.92 10.56 -5.02
CA ALA A 211 18.44 11.74 -4.31
C ALA A 211 16.97 11.60 -3.93
N PRO A 212 16.53 12.27 -2.87
CA PRO A 212 15.11 12.39 -2.57
C PRO A 212 14.41 13.28 -3.61
N LEU A 213 13.08 13.23 -3.62
CA LEU A 213 12.27 14.18 -4.40
C LEU A 213 12.32 15.56 -3.75
N GLU A 214 12.32 16.61 -4.57
CA GLU A 214 12.55 17.98 -4.15
C GLU A 214 11.40 18.58 -3.30
N ASP A 215 10.19 18.03 -3.45
CA ASP A 215 9.04 18.50 -2.65
C ASP A 215 9.22 18.18 -1.16
N PRO A 216 9.14 19.19 -0.26
CA PRO A 216 9.38 19.00 1.17
C PRO A 216 8.27 18.22 1.89
N ARG A 217 7.17 17.92 1.23
CA ARG A 217 6.01 17.22 1.81
C ARG A 217 5.86 15.78 1.29
N VAL A 218 6.95 15.14 0.85
CA VAL A 218 6.94 13.74 0.40
C VAL A 218 7.17 12.79 1.57
N LEU A 219 6.40 11.73 1.64
CA LEU A 219 6.56 10.54 2.47
C LEU A 219 7.02 9.40 1.56
N TYR A 220 7.96 8.60 2.01
CA TYR A 220 8.53 7.47 1.26
C TYR A 220 8.01 6.17 1.87
N SER A 221 7.33 5.38 1.07
CA SER A 221 6.62 4.19 1.51
C SER A 221 7.27 2.91 0.99
N VAL A 222 7.35 1.92 1.86
CA VAL A 222 7.71 0.54 1.52
C VAL A 222 6.64 -0.40 2.06
N HIS A 223 6.55 -1.59 1.45
CA HIS A 223 5.71 -2.68 1.93
C HIS A 223 6.57 -3.81 2.50
N MET A 224 6.04 -4.51 3.51
CA MET A 224 6.76 -5.56 4.20
C MET A 224 5.97 -6.85 4.24
N TYR A 225 6.26 -7.71 3.28
CA TYR A 225 5.72 -9.07 3.21
C TYR A 225 6.82 -10.13 3.18
N GLU A 226 8.11 -9.70 3.12
CA GLU A 226 9.21 -10.66 3.07
C GLU A 226 9.42 -11.39 4.41
N PRO A 227 9.67 -12.69 4.33
CA PRO A 227 9.88 -13.48 3.11
C PRO A 227 8.56 -13.91 2.48
N TYR A 228 8.23 -13.37 1.32
CA TYR A 228 6.93 -13.55 0.64
C TYR A 228 6.54 -15.02 0.48
N ALA A 229 7.52 -15.91 0.28
CA ALA A 229 7.27 -17.34 0.19
C ALA A 229 6.69 -17.97 1.47
N ALA A 230 6.90 -17.35 2.64
CA ALA A 230 6.34 -17.83 3.91
C ALA A 230 5.06 -17.07 4.33
N THR A 231 4.85 -15.84 3.87
CA THR A 231 3.77 -14.96 4.35
C THR A 231 2.55 -14.92 3.44
N SER A 232 2.69 -15.31 2.19
CA SER A 232 1.73 -15.06 1.10
C SER A 232 0.75 -16.19 0.82
N ALA A 233 -0.28 -15.88 0.01
CA ALA A 233 -1.33 -16.81 -0.37
C ALA A 233 -0.83 -18.10 -1.08
N PRO A 234 0.18 -18.09 -1.99
CA PRO A 234 0.74 -19.32 -2.53
C PRO A 234 1.23 -20.31 -1.48
N ASN A 235 1.72 -19.84 -0.33
CA ASN A 235 2.13 -20.72 0.76
C ASN A 235 0.96 -21.50 1.37
N MET A 236 -0.23 -20.90 1.41
CA MET A 236 -1.45 -21.57 1.90
C MET A 236 -1.88 -22.77 1.03
N ALA A 237 -1.52 -22.78 -0.23
CA ALA A 237 -1.83 -23.88 -1.16
C ALA A 237 -0.86 -25.08 -1.05
N ARG A 238 0.23 -24.94 -0.30
CA ARG A 238 1.22 -26.01 -0.13
C ARG A 238 0.68 -27.12 0.79
N LYS A 239 1.01 -28.38 0.50
CA LYS A 239 0.74 -29.51 1.41
C LYS A 239 1.42 -29.34 2.76
N GLN A 240 2.62 -28.78 2.75
CA GLN A 240 3.39 -28.40 3.93
C GLN A 240 3.78 -26.93 3.78
N PRO A 241 3.05 -26.01 4.42
CA PRO A 241 3.39 -24.60 4.37
C PRO A 241 4.76 -24.33 4.98
N ILE A 242 5.49 -23.40 4.36
CA ILE A 242 6.73 -22.86 4.91
C ILE A 242 6.39 -22.10 6.18
N ALA A 243 7.05 -22.42 7.27
CA ALA A 243 6.84 -21.78 8.57
C ALA A 243 7.80 -20.59 8.76
N TYR A 244 7.35 -19.61 9.52
CA TYR A 244 8.17 -18.54 10.07
C TYR A 244 8.20 -18.67 11.62
N PRO A 245 9.36 -18.54 12.30
CA PRO A 245 10.71 -18.43 11.73
C PRO A 245 11.15 -19.74 11.06
N GLY A 246 12.03 -19.64 10.04
CA GLY A 246 12.50 -20.84 9.35
C GLY A 246 13.33 -20.55 8.10
N PRO A 247 13.85 -21.62 7.46
CA PRO A 247 14.57 -21.50 6.20
C PRO A 247 13.60 -21.17 5.06
N VAL A 248 13.87 -20.11 4.32
CA VAL A 248 13.04 -19.65 3.19
C VAL A 248 13.95 -19.32 2.00
N SER A 249 13.50 -19.66 0.78
CA SER A 249 14.15 -19.21 -0.45
C SER A 249 13.91 -17.73 -0.66
N PHE A 250 14.99 -16.95 -0.74
CA PHE A 250 14.99 -15.51 -0.97
C PHE A 250 16.17 -15.12 -1.86
N ALA A 251 15.94 -14.32 -2.90
CA ALA A 251 16.98 -13.91 -3.86
C ALA A 251 17.82 -15.10 -4.41
N GLY A 252 17.16 -16.22 -4.69
CA GLY A 252 17.81 -17.44 -5.22
C GLY A 252 18.60 -18.26 -4.21
N GLN A 253 18.60 -17.91 -2.92
CA GLN A 253 19.31 -18.63 -1.86
C GLN A 253 18.35 -19.02 -0.73
N THR A 254 18.61 -20.16 -0.08
CA THR A 254 17.90 -20.53 1.15
C THR A 254 18.57 -19.83 2.33
N GLN A 255 17.78 -19.03 3.05
CA GLN A 255 18.23 -18.22 4.18
C GLN A 255 17.31 -18.44 5.38
N LEU A 256 17.87 -18.38 6.60
CA LEU A 256 17.06 -18.35 7.80
C LEU A 256 16.38 -16.98 7.90
N TRP A 257 15.04 -16.99 7.94
CA TRP A 257 14.24 -15.82 8.25
C TRP A 257 13.72 -15.91 9.67
N ASP A 258 14.10 -14.94 10.47
CA ASP A 258 13.70 -14.71 11.86
C ASP A 258 13.62 -13.19 12.12
N GLY A 259 13.38 -12.78 13.34
CA GLY A 259 13.28 -11.35 13.69
C GLY A 259 14.54 -10.55 13.36
N ARG A 260 15.73 -11.15 13.41
CA ARG A 260 16.98 -10.46 13.03
C ARG A 260 17.04 -10.21 11.54
N ARG A 261 16.58 -11.20 10.74
CA ARG A 261 16.54 -11.05 9.28
C ARG A 261 15.50 -10.02 8.85
N VAL A 262 14.33 -9.99 9.50
CA VAL A 262 13.30 -8.97 9.31
C VAL A 262 13.87 -7.58 9.62
N GLU A 263 14.55 -7.41 10.75
CA GLU A 263 15.22 -6.15 11.11
C GLU A 263 16.27 -5.75 10.07
N GLY A 264 17.10 -6.68 9.63
CA GLY A 264 18.12 -6.45 8.60
C GLY A 264 17.52 -6.03 7.25
N TYR A 265 16.38 -6.60 6.86
CA TYR A 265 15.70 -6.23 5.62
C TYR A 265 15.07 -4.84 5.70
N LEU A 266 14.35 -4.54 6.79
CA LEU A 266 13.76 -3.22 7.02
C LEU A 266 14.79 -2.11 7.30
N ARG A 267 16.05 -2.47 7.62
CA ARG A 267 17.12 -1.48 7.76
C ARG A 267 17.49 -0.81 6.44
N GLN A 268 17.21 -1.40 5.30
CA GLN A 268 17.59 -0.86 3.99
C GLN A 268 16.94 0.51 3.71
N PRO A 269 15.61 0.69 3.81
CA PRO A 269 15.00 2.02 3.63
C PRO A 269 15.42 3.02 4.72
N LEU A 270 15.71 2.57 5.95
CA LEU A 270 16.23 3.44 7.01
C LEU A 270 17.60 3.97 6.63
N ALA A 271 18.52 3.09 6.21
CA ALA A 271 19.86 3.48 5.79
C ALA A 271 19.85 4.39 4.57
N TRP A 272 18.94 4.13 3.61
CA TRP A 272 18.74 5.04 2.47
C TRP A 272 18.29 6.44 2.94
N ALA A 273 17.31 6.52 3.82
CA ALA A 273 16.82 7.81 4.34
C ALA A 273 17.92 8.57 5.10
N GLU A 274 18.71 7.88 5.94
CA GLU A 274 19.87 8.43 6.61
C GLU A 274 20.88 9.00 5.61
N ALA A 275 21.23 8.23 4.57
CA ALA A 275 22.15 8.67 3.52
C ALA A 275 21.64 9.87 2.74
N MET A 276 20.33 10.00 2.56
CA MET A 276 19.67 11.13 1.90
C MET A 276 19.41 12.33 2.84
N GLY A 277 19.79 12.26 4.10
CA GLY A 277 19.53 13.32 5.09
C GLY A 277 18.05 13.50 5.43
N LEU A 278 17.21 12.48 5.19
CA LEU A 278 15.79 12.52 5.48
C LEU A 278 15.52 12.09 6.93
N PRO A 279 14.64 12.78 7.66
CA PRO A 279 14.20 12.31 8.97
C PRO A 279 13.35 11.05 8.81
N LEU A 280 13.47 10.11 9.75
CA LEU A 280 12.71 8.84 9.72
C LEU A 280 11.18 9.05 9.75
N SER A 281 10.70 10.20 10.23
CA SER A 281 9.29 10.61 10.13
C SER A 281 8.80 10.81 8.68
N ARG A 282 9.67 10.66 7.68
CA ARG A 282 9.29 10.67 6.26
C ARG A 282 9.14 9.25 5.70
N LEU A 283 9.49 8.23 6.49
CA LEU A 283 9.32 6.83 6.11
C LEU A 283 7.99 6.27 6.61
N VAL A 284 7.36 5.50 5.76
CA VAL A 284 6.10 4.81 6.05
C VAL A 284 6.25 3.35 5.64
N VAL A 285 5.77 2.42 6.48
CA VAL A 285 5.49 1.06 6.03
C VAL A 285 4.00 1.01 5.67
N GLY A 286 3.71 1.26 4.39
CA GLY A 286 2.36 1.45 3.87
C GLY A 286 1.51 0.20 3.93
N GLU A 287 2.17 -0.96 3.84
CA GLU A 287 1.55 -2.27 4.02
C GLU A 287 2.52 -3.22 4.72
N PHE A 288 1.99 -4.09 5.57
CA PHE A 288 2.64 -5.29 6.05
C PHE A 288 1.59 -6.30 6.51
N GLY A 289 1.91 -7.56 6.43
CA GLY A 289 1.00 -8.61 6.83
C GLY A 289 1.49 -10.00 6.50
N CYS A 290 0.71 -10.98 6.90
CA CYS A 290 0.86 -12.37 6.54
C CYS A 290 -0.50 -13.04 6.50
N MET A 291 -0.63 -14.09 5.70
CA MET A 291 -1.84 -14.90 5.69
C MET A 291 -2.07 -15.47 7.09
N ARG A 292 -3.10 -15.01 7.77
CA ARG A 292 -3.37 -15.24 9.21
C ARG A 292 -3.39 -16.71 9.67
N ARG A 293 -3.60 -17.65 8.74
CA ARG A 293 -3.62 -19.08 9.02
C ARG A 293 -2.28 -19.79 8.76
N LEU A 294 -1.26 -19.08 8.30
CA LEU A 294 0.06 -19.65 8.08
C LEU A 294 0.82 -19.85 9.40
N PRO A 295 1.64 -20.93 9.51
CA PRO A 295 2.46 -21.17 10.68
C PRO A 295 3.43 -20.00 10.92
N GLY A 296 3.34 -19.42 12.13
CA GLY A 296 4.23 -18.33 12.56
C GLY A 296 3.81 -16.92 12.11
N CYS A 297 2.65 -16.74 11.47
CA CYS A 297 2.18 -15.41 11.07
C CYS A 297 2.16 -14.43 12.25
N ARG A 298 1.62 -14.82 13.40
CA ARG A 298 1.62 -13.97 14.59
C ARG A 298 3.03 -13.56 15.04
N GLN A 299 3.98 -14.48 15.01
CA GLN A 299 5.39 -14.18 15.36
C GLN A 299 6.00 -13.21 14.33
N TYR A 300 5.71 -13.41 13.05
CA TYR A 300 6.14 -12.50 11.99
C TYR A 300 5.63 -11.08 12.21
N LEU A 301 4.33 -10.92 12.50
CA LEU A 301 3.75 -9.61 12.80
C LEU A 301 4.41 -8.96 14.02
N GLU A 302 4.71 -9.74 15.07
CA GLU A 302 5.42 -9.23 16.25
C GLU A 302 6.81 -8.73 15.88
N ASP A 303 7.58 -9.50 15.11
CA ASP A 303 8.94 -9.16 14.73
C ASP A 303 8.99 -7.91 13.84
N VAL A 304 8.07 -7.79 12.86
CA VAL A 304 7.93 -6.58 12.04
C VAL A 304 7.62 -5.37 12.94
N LEU A 305 6.58 -5.47 13.75
CA LEU A 305 6.12 -4.37 14.60
C LEU A 305 7.16 -3.91 15.62
N VAL A 306 7.99 -4.80 16.16
CA VAL A 306 9.12 -4.44 17.03
C VAL A 306 10.10 -3.51 16.32
N VAL A 307 10.38 -3.76 15.03
CA VAL A 307 11.26 -2.89 14.24
C VAL A 307 10.61 -1.54 13.98
N LEU A 308 9.32 -1.52 13.64
CA LEU A 308 8.57 -0.30 13.37
C LEU A 308 8.49 0.61 14.60
N ASP A 309 8.18 0.05 15.77
CA ASP A 309 8.09 0.79 17.04
C ASP A 309 9.45 1.36 17.45
N ARG A 310 10.51 0.53 17.39
CA ARG A 310 11.87 0.96 17.77
C ARG A 310 12.34 2.16 16.94
N ASN A 311 11.97 2.21 15.65
CA ASN A 311 12.33 3.29 14.74
C ASN A 311 11.26 4.38 14.65
N ARG A 312 10.16 4.28 15.42
CA ARG A 312 9.05 5.25 15.46
C ARG A 312 8.48 5.55 14.08
N LEU A 313 8.32 4.51 13.24
CA LEU A 313 7.83 4.65 11.88
C LEU A 313 6.31 4.78 11.83
N HIS A 314 5.80 5.41 10.80
CA HIS A 314 4.40 5.33 10.42
C HIS A 314 4.13 3.98 9.77
N TRP A 315 2.94 3.41 10.02
CA TRP A 315 2.57 2.15 9.39
C TRP A 315 1.06 1.94 9.25
N ALA A 316 0.70 1.10 8.27
CA ALA A 316 -0.64 0.56 8.11
C ALA A 316 -0.58 -0.95 7.85
N PHE A 317 -1.25 -1.72 8.69
CA PHE A 317 -1.32 -3.17 8.50
C PHE A 317 -2.27 -3.56 7.38
N TYR A 318 -1.98 -4.62 6.67
CA TYR A 318 -2.87 -5.25 5.72
C TYR A 318 -3.47 -6.51 6.36
N SER A 319 -4.81 -6.60 6.60
CA SER A 319 -5.82 -5.59 6.31
C SER A 319 -6.92 -5.62 7.37
N PHE A 320 -7.75 -4.60 7.39
CA PHE A 320 -8.88 -4.54 8.31
C PHE A 320 -10.17 -4.89 7.58
N ARG A 321 -10.88 -5.94 8.04
CA ARG A 321 -12.20 -6.37 7.55
C ARG A 321 -12.30 -6.41 6.03
N GLU A 322 -11.54 -7.31 5.41
CA GLU A 322 -11.70 -7.55 3.98
C GLU A 322 -13.07 -8.13 3.64
N ASP A 323 -13.58 -7.80 2.46
CA ASP A 323 -14.92 -8.20 2.01
C ASP A 323 -14.92 -9.27 0.91
N ASN A 324 -13.77 -9.72 0.43
CA ASN A 324 -13.69 -10.61 -0.72
C ASN A 324 -12.63 -11.71 -0.66
N TRP A 325 -11.90 -11.85 0.43
CA TRP A 325 -10.95 -12.97 0.55
C TRP A 325 -10.57 -13.31 2.01
N ASP A 326 -10.27 -14.58 2.22
CA ASP A 326 -9.90 -15.16 3.51
C ASP A 326 -8.36 -15.05 3.72
N GLY A 327 -7.84 -13.86 3.83
CA GLY A 327 -6.39 -13.65 3.85
C GLY A 327 -5.85 -13.10 5.16
N MET A 328 -5.91 -11.79 5.28
CA MET A 328 -5.24 -11.04 6.33
C MET A 328 -6.21 -10.30 7.26
N ASP A 329 -7.47 -10.71 7.31
CA ASP A 329 -8.44 -10.21 8.29
C ASP A 329 -8.23 -10.91 9.64
N TYR A 330 -7.42 -10.30 10.50
CA TYR A 330 -6.98 -10.91 11.75
C TYR A 330 -8.08 -11.05 12.81
N GLU A 331 -9.20 -10.32 12.70
CA GLU A 331 -10.37 -10.52 13.57
C GLU A 331 -11.01 -11.92 13.37
N LEU A 332 -10.71 -12.61 12.29
CA LEU A 332 -11.18 -13.96 12.01
C LEU A 332 -10.32 -15.07 12.67
N GLY A 333 -9.19 -14.70 13.32
CA GLY A 333 -8.27 -15.64 13.93
C GLY A 333 -7.73 -16.66 12.93
N THR A 334 -7.54 -17.92 13.33
CA THR A 334 -7.08 -19.01 12.45
C THR A 334 -8.23 -19.81 11.82
N ALA A 335 -9.48 -19.48 12.10
CA ALA A 335 -10.63 -20.18 11.56
C ALA A 335 -10.72 -19.98 10.03
N LYS A 336 -11.01 -21.09 9.31
CA LYS A 336 -11.33 -21.00 7.89
C LYS A 336 -12.78 -20.54 7.74
N VAL A 337 -12.97 -19.48 7.00
CA VAL A 337 -14.31 -18.98 6.67
C VAL A 337 -14.73 -19.55 5.32
N PRO A 338 -15.95 -20.14 5.21
CA PRO A 338 -16.42 -20.71 3.95
C PRO A 338 -16.51 -19.65 2.84
N TRP A 339 -16.24 -20.04 1.61
CA TRP A 339 -16.29 -19.15 0.47
C TRP A 339 -17.67 -18.47 0.27
N ARG A 340 -18.77 -19.16 0.65
CA ARG A 340 -20.14 -18.61 0.61
C ARG A 340 -20.31 -17.38 1.51
N TYR A 341 -19.56 -17.30 2.60
CA TYR A 341 -19.52 -16.12 3.45
C TYR A 341 -18.98 -14.92 2.68
N TRP A 342 -17.84 -15.09 2.02
CA TRP A 342 -17.23 -14.02 1.22
C TRP A 342 -18.11 -13.57 0.08
N GLN A 343 -18.79 -14.51 -0.60
CA GLN A 343 -19.76 -14.15 -1.63
C GLN A 343 -20.90 -13.28 -1.09
N ALA A 344 -21.42 -13.61 0.07
CA ALA A 344 -22.51 -12.84 0.68
C ALA A 344 -22.04 -11.44 1.08
N VAL A 345 -20.89 -11.33 1.74
CA VAL A 345 -20.31 -10.03 2.14
C VAL A 345 -19.97 -9.17 0.91
N GLU A 346 -19.36 -9.77 -0.10
CA GLU A 346 -19.06 -9.09 -1.39
C GLU A 346 -20.32 -8.56 -2.09
N GLN A 347 -21.45 -9.21 -1.89
CA GLN A 347 -22.75 -8.78 -2.41
C GLN A 347 -23.46 -7.76 -1.50
N GLY A 348 -22.82 -7.33 -0.42
CA GLY A 348 -23.36 -6.36 0.53
C GLY A 348 -24.27 -6.94 1.61
N ALA A 349 -24.28 -8.27 1.79
CA ALA A 349 -24.99 -8.86 2.93
C ALA A 349 -24.30 -8.46 4.25
N PRO A 350 -25.08 -8.24 5.34
CA PRO A 350 -24.51 -7.98 6.64
C PRO A 350 -23.57 -9.09 7.08
N ASP A 351 -22.42 -8.73 7.67
CA ASP A 351 -21.48 -9.70 8.22
C ASP A 351 -22.14 -10.46 9.40
N PRO A 352 -22.36 -11.77 9.29
CA PRO A 352 -22.98 -12.56 10.36
C PRO A 352 -22.02 -12.87 11.51
N LEU A 353 -20.73 -12.57 11.37
CA LEU A 353 -19.71 -12.86 12.37
C LEU A 353 -19.60 -11.71 13.38
N ALA A 354 -19.57 -12.04 14.65
CA ALA A 354 -19.23 -11.08 15.69
C ALA A 354 -17.72 -10.76 15.61
N ARG A 355 -17.41 -9.56 15.14
CA ARG A 355 -16.02 -9.10 14.97
C ARG A 355 -15.45 -8.67 16.31
N LYS A 356 -14.31 -9.25 16.69
CA LYS A 356 -13.57 -8.92 17.91
C LYS A 356 -12.09 -9.24 17.73
N ALA A 357 -11.25 -8.62 18.55
CA ALA A 357 -9.83 -8.93 18.55
C ALA A 357 -9.60 -10.42 18.88
N THR A 358 -8.77 -11.06 18.10
CA THR A 358 -8.30 -12.43 18.30
C THR A 358 -6.84 -12.44 18.72
N VAL A 359 -6.29 -13.62 19.04
CA VAL A 359 -4.88 -13.79 19.39
C VAL A 359 -3.97 -13.40 18.21
N GLU A 360 -4.42 -13.64 16.97
CA GLU A 360 -3.69 -13.29 15.75
C GLU A 360 -3.65 -11.77 15.53
N PHE A 361 -4.69 -11.03 15.97
CA PHE A 361 -4.74 -9.58 15.86
C PHE A 361 -3.97 -8.86 16.99
N GLU A 362 -3.69 -9.54 18.09
CA GLU A 362 -3.11 -8.93 19.29
C GLU A 362 -1.80 -8.18 19.08
N PRO A 363 -0.83 -8.64 18.25
CA PRO A 363 0.38 -7.87 17.96
C PRO A 363 0.11 -6.47 17.41
N ILE A 364 -0.88 -6.36 16.52
CA ILE A 364 -1.30 -5.10 15.88
C ILE A 364 -2.12 -4.27 16.87
N ARG A 365 -3.13 -4.87 17.50
CA ARG A 365 -4.06 -4.19 18.40
C ARG A 365 -3.36 -3.44 19.52
N ARG A 366 -2.39 -4.07 20.19
CA ARG A 366 -1.60 -3.44 21.27
C ARG A 366 -0.88 -2.17 20.85
N ARG A 367 -0.50 -2.08 19.57
CA ARG A 367 0.28 -0.96 19.02
C ARG A 367 -0.58 0.10 18.35
N LEU A 368 -1.81 -0.24 17.98
CA LEU A 368 -2.79 0.77 17.56
C LEU A 368 -3.19 1.68 18.73
N ASN A 369 -3.36 1.10 19.89
CA ASN A 369 -3.71 1.80 21.12
C ASN A 369 -2.72 1.38 22.22
N PRO A 370 -1.51 1.94 22.21
CA PRO A 370 -0.59 1.75 23.33
C PRO A 370 -1.19 2.42 24.56
N ASP A 371 -1.48 1.60 25.59
CA ASP A 371 -1.94 2.07 26.91
C ASP A 371 -0.96 3.04 27.54
#